data_81922f4f593886ec4065f1d0b1490a5c
#
_entry.id   81922f4f593886ec4065f1d0b1490a5c
#
_cell.length_a   1.000
_cell.length_b   1.000
_cell.length_c   1.000
_cell.angle_alpha   90.00
_cell.angle_beta   90.00
_cell.angle_gamma   90.00
#
_symmetry.space_group_name_H-M   'P 1'
#
loop_
_entity.id
_entity.type
_entity.pdbx_description
1 polymer ?
#
loop_
_entity_poly.entity_id
_entity_poly.type
_entity_poly.pdbx_seq_one_letter_code
_entity_poly.pdbx_strand_id
1 'polypeptide(L)'
;MDLFAQNNLSCLLTPSLRKRYHILIKDHLNVAPKLAQGVKAISHHQSAWANTQAAWRFLDNDSVGYVQLNLPLMQAARQELAASESSYGLVAHDWCRNNYLGHDCKLDRIQMSHDKDVGYELFASLLLNANTGQPLAPLGLDLKAKQGTFRCRDMEPQEPMPHLEQLVDRIEWQESLPLQKTLIHIIDREADSAPHLRQLTGVKWLTRGKKNTSVKYDNEFISLEKLAAKVKSEVKGVVDFKGKEAYLFVGEAEVVLQRKSERGLVNAPTVRFVVSTLCNEKGEQLAQWFLLSNVADVDALTLATWYYWRWSIESWFKVLKGHGFQIEHWQQETAPRIFRRLIVSSMACVLTWKLYNDNSPEAEKLKPFLIKLSGRLTKRSKPITHPALLAGLWVFLQLTEVLNNYSNEEIEMYKSVMSSYFGQSV
;
A
#
# COMPACT_ATOMS: atom_id res chain seq x y z
N MET A 1 -7.62 -14.59 18.77
CA MET A 1 -7.91 -15.09 17.41
C MET A 1 -6.58 -15.39 16.75
N ASP A 2 -6.28 -16.66 16.55
CA ASP A 2 -4.98 -17.04 15.97
C ASP A 2 -5.03 -16.82 14.46
N LEU A 3 -4.66 -15.60 14.02
CA LEU A 3 -4.60 -15.19 12.61
C LEU A 3 -3.70 -16.10 11.75
N PHE A 4 -2.91 -16.95 12.38
CA PHE A 4 -1.94 -17.85 11.77
C PHE A 4 -2.35 -19.31 11.74
N ALA A 5 -3.41 -19.69 12.50
CA ALA A 5 -3.81 -21.10 12.65
C ALA A 5 -4.43 -21.74 11.38
N GLN A 6 -4.89 -20.93 10.42
CA GLN A 6 -5.55 -21.41 9.21
C GLN A 6 -4.70 -21.31 7.94
N ASN A 7 -3.41 -20.96 8.05
CA ASN A 7 -2.58 -20.70 6.88
C ASN A 7 -1.86 -21.97 6.41
N ASN A 8 -2.04 -22.34 5.14
CA ASN A 8 -1.32 -23.39 4.40
C ASN A 8 0.22 -23.16 4.28
N LEU A 9 0.80 -22.24 5.05
CA LEU A 9 2.26 -22.09 5.22
C LEU A 9 2.93 -23.37 5.72
N SER A 10 2.15 -24.27 6.32
CA SER A 10 2.64 -25.56 6.81
C SER A 10 3.24 -26.45 5.72
N CYS A 11 2.79 -26.29 4.46
CA CYS A 11 3.28 -27.11 3.34
C CYS A 11 4.52 -26.51 2.64
N LEU A 12 4.86 -25.22 2.91
CA LEU A 12 5.81 -24.45 2.12
C LEU A 12 7.05 -23.99 2.88
N LEU A 13 6.93 -23.82 4.19
CA LEU A 13 8.07 -23.48 5.06
C LEU A 13 8.26 -24.58 6.11
N THR A 14 9.50 -24.92 6.40
CA THR A 14 9.80 -25.80 7.53
C THR A 14 9.26 -25.19 8.84
N PRO A 15 8.98 -25.99 9.88
CA PRO A 15 8.48 -25.46 11.15
C PRO A 15 9.36 -24.34 11.74
N SER A 16 10.68 -24.46 11.61
CA SER A 16 11.63 -23.46 12.08
C SER A 16 11.53 -22.14 11.29
N LEU A 17 11.44 -22.20 9.97
CA LEU A 17 11.29 -21.02 9.11
C LEU A 17 9.93 -20.35 9.32
N ARG A 18 8.86 -21.14 9.51
CA ARG A 18 7.53 -20.61 9.86
C ARG A 18 7.53 -19.87 11.19
N LYS A 19 8.13 -20.47 12.23
CA LYS A 19 8.31 -19.79 13.53
C LYS A 19 9.06 -18.47 13.35
N ARG A 20 10.14 -18.46 12.56
CA ARG A 20 10.92 -17.24 12.29
C ARG A 20 10.12 -16.20 11.52
N TYR A 21 9.33 -16.59 10.54
CA TYR A 21 8.44 -15.69 9.80
C TYR A 21 7.45 -14.95 10.74
N HIS A 22 6.80 -15.66 11.66
CA HIS A 22 5.90 -15.05 12.63
C HIS A 22 6.62 -14.10 13.59
N ILE A 23 7.82 -14.46 14.04
CA ILE A 23 8.66 -13.58 14.87
C ILE A 23 8.98 -12.30 14.09
N LEU A 24 9.40 -12.38 12.84
CA LEU A 24 9.71 -11.21 12.03
C LEU A 24 8.50 -10.29 11.82
N ILE A 25 7.31 -10.83 11.59
CA ILE A 25 6.09 -10.00 11.52
C ILE A 25 5.88 -9.27 12.84
N LYS A 26 5.96 -9.97 13.98
CA LYS A 26 5.83 -9.37 15.31
C LYS A 26 6.88 -8.29 15.53
N ASP A 27 8.12 -8.54 15.15
CA ASP A 27 9.22 -7.59 15.28
C ASP A 27 8.97 -6.32 14.46
N HIS A 28 8.43 -6.43 13.24
CA HIS A 28 8.07 -5.26 12.44
C HIS A 28 6.91 -4.44 13.05
N LEU A 29 6.06 -5.06 13.85
CA LEU A 29 5.07 -4.36 14.66
C LEU A 29 5.68 -3.74 15.93
N ASN A 30 6.79 -4.29 16.43
CA ASN A 30 7.42 -3.90 17.70
C ASN A 30 8.62 -2.94 17.55
N VAL A 31 9.15 -2.71 16.37
CA VAL A 31 10.38 -1.96 16.18
C VAL A 31 10.15 -0.46 16.18
N ALA A 32 10.73 0.26 17.16
CA ALA A 32 10.84 1.72 17.08
C ALA A 32 11.85 2.09 15.99
N PRO A 33 11.42 2.84 14.97
CA PRO A 33 12.21 3.03 13.75
C PRO A 33 13.60 3.65 13.95
N LYS A 34 13.79 4.44 14.99
CA LYS A 34 15.05 5.19 15.21
C LYS A 34 16.04 4.53 16.17
N LEU A 35 15.64 3.52 16.94
CA LEU A 35 16.46 2.98 18.02
C LEU A 35 16.86 1.52 17.85
N ALA A 36 16.18 0.77 16.97
CA ALA A 36 16.42 -0.66 16.86
C ALA A 36 17.14 -1.00 15.56
N GLN A 37 18.42 -1.22 15.63
CA GLN A 37 19.20 -1.87 14.55
C GLN A 37 19.09 -3.39 14.59
N GLY A 38 18.41 -3.97 15.58
CA GLY A 38 18.21 -5.40 15.75
C GLY A 38 16.86 -5.76 16.37
N VAL A 39 16.62 -7.05 16.55
CA VAL A 39 15.43 -7.59 17.18
C VAL A 39 15.48 -7.37 18.68
N LYS A 40 14.53 -6.62 19.25
CA LYS A 40 14.43 -6.41 20.68
C LYS A 40 13.88 -7.65 21.39
N ALA A 41 14.46 -7.99 22.54
CA ALA A 41 13.92 -8.97 23.45
C ALA A 41 14.15 -8.48 24.89
N ILE A 42 13.07 -8.05 25.58
CA ILE A 42 13.14 -7.48 26.93
C ILE A 42 13.45 -8.58 27.95
N SER A 43 12.85 -9.74 27.81
CA SER A 43 12.99 -10.88 28.74
C SER A 43 14.36 -11.55 28.69
N HIS A 44 15.02 -11.53 27.54
CA HIS A 44 16.29 -12.19 27.32
C HIS A 44 17.17 -11.36 26.40
N HIS A 45 17.86 -10.36 26.95
CA HIS A 45 18.76 -9.50 26.17
C HIS A 45 19.85 -10.27 25.43
N GLN A 46 20.31 -11.43 25.95
CA GLN A 46 21.22 -12.34 25.23
C GLN A 46 20.60 -12.94 23.98
N SER A 47 19.27 -13.19 23.97
CA SER A 47 18.56 -13.70 22.80
C SER A 47 18.29 -12.62 21.75
N ALA A 48 18.40 -11.33 22.06
CA ALA A 48 18.23 -10.25 21.09
C ALA A 48 19.26 -10.34 19.97
N TRP A 49 20.53 -10.62 20.30
CA TRP A 49 21.59 -10.85 19.31
C TRP A 49 21.32 -12.09 18.46
N ALA A 50 21.01 -13.22 19.10
CA ALA A 50 20.69 -14.47 18.42
C ALA A 50 19.46 -14.31 17.50
N ASN A 51 18.43 -13.59 17.93
CA ASN A 51 17.25 -13.28 17.13
C ASN A 51 17.59 -12.38 15.93
N THR A 52 18.45 -11.38 16.13
CA THR A 52 18.93 -10.52 15.03
C THR A 52 19.69 -11.34 14.00
N GLN A 53 20.63 -12.19 14.42
CA GLN A 53 21.35 -13.09 13.52
C GLN A 53 20.43 -14.06 12.80
N ALA A 54 19.45 -14.62 13.51
CA ALA A 54 18.48 -15.53 12.90
C ALA A 54 17.55 -14.81 11.88
N ALA A 55 17.22 -13.54 12.12
CA ALA A 55 16.51 -12.71 11.15
C ALA A 55 17.34 -12.47 9.88
N TRP A 56 18.62 -12.14 10.04
CA TRP A 56 19.55 -11.99 8.91
C TRP A 56 19.67 -13.28 8.09
N ARG A 57 19.89 -14.42 8.76
CA ARG A 57 19.97 -15.74 8.11
C ARG A 57 18.66 -16.10 7.39
N PHE A 58 17.51 -15.77 7.96
CA PHE A 58 16.22 -15.99 7.31
C PHE A 58 16.08 -15.18 6.02
N LEU A 59 16.45 -13.89 6.05
CA LEU A 59 16.36 -13.01 4.89
C LEU A 59 17.39 -13.34 3.81
N ASP A 60 18.50 -13.99 4.19
CA ASP A 60 19.57 -14.44 3.30
C ASP A 60 19.41 -15.89 2.79
N ASN A 61 18.39 -16.58 3.26
CA ASN A 61 18.18 -17.98 2.92
C ASN A 61 17.45 -18.13 1.59
N ASP A 62 18.10 -18.66 0.58
CA ASP A 62 17.51 -18.87 -0.75
C ASP A 62 16.40 -19.92 -0.76
N SER A 63 16.33 -20.81 0.25
CA SER A 63 15.18 -21.70 0.44
C SER A 63 13.90 -20.95 0.87
N VAL A 64 13.99 -19.66 1.21
CA VAL A 64 12.86 -18.80 1.52
C VAL A 64 12.49 -18.03 0.24
N GLY A 65 11.64 -18.63 -0.58
CA GLY A 65 11.21 -18.04 -1.85
C GLY A 65 10.21 -16.90 -1.68
N TYR A 66 10.20 -15.98 -2.64
CA TYR A 66 9.28 -14.83 -2.63
C TYR A 66 7.83 -15.27 -2.74
N VAL A 67 7.54 -16.27 -3.59
CA VAL A 67 6.21 -16.86 -3.75
C VAL A 67 5.68 -17.37 -2.42
N GLN A 68 6.51 -18.11 -1.68
CA GLN A 68 6.15 -18.65 -0.36
C GLN A 68 5.84 -17.55 0.66
N LEU A 69 6.64 -16.49 0.70
CA LEU A 69 6.41 -15.33 1.59
C LEU A 69 5.19 -14.52 1.20
N ASN A 70 4.82 -14.51 -0.09
CA ASN A 70 3.67 -13.79 -0.61
C ASN A 70 2.33 -14.50 -0.36
N LEU A 71 2.32 -15.81 -0.17
CA LEU A 71 1.07 -16.58 0.03
C LEU A 71 0.20 -16.07 1.18
N PRO A 72 0.73 -15.71 2.37
CA PRO A 72 -0.08 -15.13 3.43
C PRO A 72 -0.73 -13.79 3.03
N LEU A 73 -0.04 -12.96 2.23
CA LEU A 73 -0.61 -11.72 1.71
C LEU A 73 -1.77 -12.01 0.74
N MET A 74 -1.59 -12.96 -0.17
CA MET A 74 -2.64 -13.39 -1.10
C MET A 74 -3.84 -13.98 -0.38
N GLN A 75 -3.61 -14.79 0.66
CA GLN A 75 -4.67 -15.33 1.48
C GLN A 75 -5.43 -14.23 2.24
N ALA A 76 -4.72 -13.28 2.83
CA ALA A 76 -5.32 -12.13 3.49
C ALA A 76 -6.14 -11.30 2.49
N ALA A 77 -5.60 -11.01 1.30
CA ALA A 77 -6.32 -10.31 0.24
C ALA A 77 -7.63 -11.00 -0.11
N ARG A 78 -7.59 -12.33 -0.31
CA ARG A 78 -8.77 -13.14 -0.64
C ARG A 78 -9.81 -13.10 0.47
N GLN A 79 -9.40 -13.26 1.72
CA GLN A 79 -10.29 -13.27 2.88
C GLN A 79 -10.97 -11.90 3.09
N GLU A 80 -10.18 -10.82 3.08
CA GLU A 80 -10.69 -9.46 3.28
C GLU A 80 -11.60 -9.02 2.13
N LEU A 81 -11.25 -9.38 0.89
CA LEU A 81 -12.08 -9.08 -0.27
C LEU A 81 -13.41 -9.86 -0.22
N ALA A 82 -13.37 -11.15 0.15
CA ALA A 82 -14.58 -11.96 0.30
C ALA A 82 -15.52 -11.44 1.40
N ALA A 83 -14.97 -10.93 2.50
CA ALA A 83 -15.72 -10.34 3.60
C ALA A 83 -16.33 -8.96 3.28
N SER A 84 -15.84 -8.28 2.25
CA SER A 84 -16.38 -6.99 1.79
C SER A 84 -17.79 -7.16 1.20
N GLU A 85 -18.69 -6.21 1.42
CA GLU A 85 -20.06 -6.24 0.84
C GLU A 85 -20.10 -5.86 -0.64
N SER A 86 -19.07 -5.16 -1.16
CA SER A 86 -19.01 -4.75 -2.56
C SER A 86 -18.84 -5.93 -3.50
N SER A 87 -19.40 -5.84 -4.70
CA SER A 87 -19.12 -6.76 -5.82
C SER A 87 -17.75 -6.53 -6.45
N TYR A 88 -17.07 -5.45 -6.06
CA TYR A 88 -15.79 -5.00 -6.62
C TYR A 88 -14.68 -5.01 -5.58
N GLY A 89 -13.44 -5.21 -6.05
CA GLY A 89 -12.20 -4.89 -5.37
C GLY A 89 -11.44 -3.84 -6.17
N LEU A 90 -10.98 -2.77 -5.52
CA LEU A 90 -10.15 -1.77 -6.20
C LEU A 90 -8.68 -2.14 -6.08
N VAL A 91 -7.93 -2.08 -7.17
CA VAL A 91 -6.49 -2.35 -7.17
C VAL A 91 -5.76 -1.09 -7.64
N ALA A 92 -5.19 -0.36 -6.68
CA ALA A 92 -4.36 0.81 -6.98
C ALA A 92 -2.95 0.37 -7.35
N HIS A 93 -2.45 0.86 -8.50
CA HIS A 93 -1.09 0.59 -8.99
C HIS A 93 -0.26 1.86 -8.92
N ASP A 94 0.98 1.73 -8.41
CA ASP A 94 1.92 2.86 -8.38
C ASP A 94 3.37 2.40 -8.23
N TRP A 95 4.32 3.26 -8.65
CA TRP A 95 5.76 3.06 -8.49
C TRP A 95 6.30 3.94 -7.37
N CYS A 96 7.24 3.39 -6.62
CA CYS A 96 7.88 4.07 -5.50
C CYS A 96 9.38 3.87 -5.56
N ARG A 97 10.14 4.96 -5.54
CA ARG A 97 11.61 4.94 -5.51
C ARG A 97 12.10 4.88 -4.07
N ASN A 98 12.85 3.85 -3.73
CA ASN A 98 13.50 3.71 -2.43
C ASN A 98 14.96 4.16 -2.56
N ASN A 99 15.30 5.31 -1.98
CA ASN A 99 16.61 5.91 -2.13
C ASN A 99 17.59 5.38 -1.07
N TYR A 100 18.75 4.92 -1.54
CA TYR A 100 19.84 4.39 -0.74
C TYR A 100 21.20 5.01 -1.11
N LEU A 101 21.23 6.29 -1.47
CA LEU A 101 22.43 6.98 -1.93
C LEU A 101 23.62 6.80 -0.97
N GLY A 102 23.38 6.90 0.35
CA GLY A 102 24.41 6.77 1.39
C GLY A 102 24.74 5.33 1.82
N HIS A 103 24.29 4.30 1.09
CA HIS A 103 24.48 2.89 1.45
C HIS A 103 25.44 2.18 0.47
N ASP A 104 26.73 2.45 0.55
CA ASP A 104 27.72 1.97 -0.43
C ASP A 104 27.91 0.46 -0.45
N CYS A 105 27.56 -0.24 0.65
CA CYS A 105 27.55 -1.70 0.71
C CYS A 105 26.49 -2.37 -0.19
N LYS A 106 25.48 -1.63 -0.67
CA LYS A 106 24.45 -2.14 -1.59
C LYS A 106 24.93 -2.00 -3.04
N LEU A 107 25.62 -3.01 -3.55
CA LEU A 107 26.26 -2.99 -4.87
C LEU A 107 25.29 -3.21 -6.05
N ASP A 108 24.06 -3.62 -5.76
CA ASP A 108 23.02 -3.96 -6.72
C ASP A 108 21.96 -2.86 -6.92
N ARG A 109 22.23 -1.66 -6.38
CA ARG A 109 21.41 -0.47 -6.62
C ARG A 109 21.39 -0.07 -8.10
N ILE A 110 20.32 0.59 -8.50
CA ILE A 110 20.18 1.21 -9.83
C ILE A 110 20.12 2.72 -9.71
N GLN A 111 20.57 3.39 -10.77
CA GLN A 111 20.31 4.80 -11.01
C GLN A 111 18.87 4.93 -11.52
N MET A 112 18.05 5.75 -10.89
CA MET A 112 16.64 5.93 -11.29
C MET A 112 16.46 7.19 -12.12
N SER A 113 16.06 8.33 -11.53
CA SER A 113 15.67 9.52 -12.32
C SER A 113 16.76 10.58 -12.45
N HIS A 114 17.59 10.76 -11.44
CA HIS A 114 18.68 11.77 -11.40
C HIS A 114 19.83 11.28 -10.53
N ASP A 115 20.99 11.91 -10.60
CA ASP A 115 22.25 11.46 -9.99
C ASP A 115 22.18 11.09 -8.51
N LYS A 116 21.32 11.76 -7.76
CA LYS A 116 21.11 11.48 -6.31
C LYS A 116 20.00 10.47 -6.04
N ASP A 117 19.36 9.94 -7.07
CA ASP A 117 18.26 8.99 -6.96
C ASP A 117 18.77 7.57 -7.25
N VAL A 118 19.55 7.04 -6.31
CA VAL A 118 20.22 5.72 -6.40
C VAL A 118 19.62 4.78 -5.37
N GLY A 119 19.14 3.62 -5.82
CA GLY A 119 18.49 2.65 -4.93
C GLY A 119 17.73 1.58 -5.68
N TYR A 120 16.47 1.37 -5.31
CA TYR A 120 15.60 0.37 -5.88
C TYR A 120 14.24 0.98 -6.24
N GLU A 121 13.66 0.56 -7.34
CA GLU A 121 12.31 0.95 -7.71
C GLU A 121 11.32 -0.17 -7.32
N LEU A 122 10.33 0.20 -6.54
CA LEU A 122 9.24 -0.68 -6.12
C LEU A 122 8.01 -0.40 -6.97
N PHE A 123 7.50 -1.42 -7.67
CA PHE A 123 6.16 -1.41 -8.26
C PHE A 123 5.21 -2.20 -7.35
N ALA A 124 4.17 -1.55 -6.89
CA ALA A 124 3.21 -2.13 -5.98
C ALA A 124 1.77 -2.05 -6.49
N SER A 125 0.99 -3.04 -6.12
CA SER A 125 -0.46 -3.06 -6.31
C SER A 125 -1.13 -3.25 -4.95
N LEU A 126 -2.00 -2.32 -4.56
CA LEU A 126 -2.69 -2.31 -3.28
C LEU A 126 -4.18 -2.56 -3.48
N LEU A 127 -4.70 -3.64 -2.90
CA LEU A 127 -6.12 -3.94 -2.88
C LEU A 127 -6.83 -3.08 -1.84
N LEU A 128 -7.92 -2.43 -2.26
CA LEU A 128 -8.75 -1.56 -1.43
C LEU A 128 -10.20 -2.07 -1.43
N ASN A 129 -10.89 -1.79 -0.34
CA ASN A 129 -12.34 -2.00 -0.24
C ASN A 129 -13.08 -0.96 -1.11
N ALA A 130 -13.93 -1.43 -2.03
CA ALA A 130 -14.61 -0.56 -2.98
C ALA A 130 -15.77 0.26 -2.37
N ASN A 131 -16.18 -0.02 -1.13
CA ASN A 131 -17.19 0.77 -0.41
C ASN A 131 -16.55 1.86 0.47
N THR A 132 -15.33 1.63 0.98
CA THR A 132 -14.72 2.51 2.00
C THR A 132 -13.37 3.11 1.59
N GLY A 133 -12.72 2.60 0.54
CA GLY A 133 -11.37 2.98 0.13
C GLY A 133 -10.25 2.51 1.07
N GLN A 134 -10.61 1.72 2.09
CA GLN A 134 -9.64 1.23 3.07
C GLN A 134 -8.73 0.16 2.47
N PRO A 135 -7.42 0.18 2.79
CA PRO A 135 -6.49 -0.87 2.38
C PRO A 135 -6.87 -2.22 2.97
N LEU A 136 -6.81 -3.25 2.13
CA LEU A 136 -7.03 -4.64 2.52
C LEU A 136 -5.72 -5.41 2.56
N ALA A 137 -5.00 -5.48 1.44
CA ALA A 137 -3.68 -6.12 1.37
C ALA A 137 -2.93 -5.68 0.10
N PRO A 138 -1.59 -5.73 0.08
CA PRO A 138 -0.83 -5.71 -1.16
C PRO A 138 -1.17 -6.94 -2.01
N LEU A 139 -1.54 -6.70 -3.27
CA LEU A 139 -1.88 -7.75 -4.24
C LEU A 139 -0.74 -8.02 -5.22
N GLY A 140 0.37 -7.32 -5.11
CA GLY A 140 1.56 -7.54 -5.92
C GLY A 140 2.68 -6.58 -5.56
N LEU A 141 3.90 -7.10 -5.56
CA LEU A 141 5.14 -6.38 -5.27
C LEU A 141 6.20 -6.81 -6.28
N ASP A 142 6.88 -5.84 -6.89
CA ASP A 142 8.10 -6.05 -7.69
C ASP A 142 9.16 -5.06 -7.24
N LEU A 143 10.40 -5.51 -7.08
CA LEU A 143 11.55 -4.68 -6.72
C LEU A 143 12.59 -4.75 -7.83
N LYS A 144 12.81 -3.64 -8.53
CA LYS A 144 13.80 -3.52 -9.60
C LYS A 144 15.16 -3.19 -9.02
N ALA A 145 16.16 -3.97 -9.41
CA ALA A 145 17.56 -3.87 -9.03
C ALA A 145 18.46 -4.09 -10.25
N LYS A 146 19.79 -4.05 -10.05
CA LYS A 146 20.76 -4.23 -11.13
C LYS A 146 20.70 -5.62 -11.77
N GLN A 147 20.38 -6.67 -10.99
CA GLN A 147 20.28 -8.05 -11.47
C GLN A 147 18.95 -8.36 -12.17
N GLY A 148 17.99 -7.44 -12.18
CA GLY A 148 16.67 -7.65 -12.73
C GLY A 148 15.57 -7.20 -11.79
N THR A 149 14.35 -7.63 -12.07
CA THR A 149 13.15 -7.32 -11.30
C THR A 149 12.73 -8.54 -10.49
N PHE A 150 12.84 -8.45 -9.16
CA PHE A 150 12.35 -9.44 -8.22
C PHE A 150 10.83 -9.28 -8.07
N ARG A 151 10.07 -10.34 -8.32
CA ARG A 151 8.60 -10.32 -8.25
C ARG A 151 8.10 -11.29 -7.20
N CYS A 152 7.08 -10.90 -6.44
CA CYS A 152 6.50 -11.75 -5.40
C CYS A 152 5.81 -13.01 -5.92
N ARG A 153 5.67 -13.16 -7.22
CA ARG A 153 5.07 -14.30 -7.93
C ARG A 153 6.06 -15.20 -8.64
N ASP A 154 7.34 -14.81 -8.70
CA ASP A 154 8.39 -15.54 -9.41
C ASP A 154 9.46 -16.06 -8.43
N MET A 155 10.12 -17.14 -8.79
CA MET A 155 11.22 -17.69 -7.98
C MET A 155 12.53 -16.96 -8.26
N GLU A 156 12.74 -16.52 -9.51
CA GLU A 156 13.97 -15.89 -10.00
C GLU A 156 13.67 -14.45 -10.48
N PRO A 157 14.66 -13.55 -10.44
CA PRO A 157 14.50 -12.21 -11.00
C PRO A 157 14.26 -12.26 -12.51
N GLN A 158 13.39 -11.42 -13.00
CA GLN A 158 13.03 -11.30 -14.40
C GLN A 158 13.75 -10.12 -15.05
N GLU A 159 13.91 -10.15 -16.37
CA GLU A 159 14.41 -9.02 -17.12
C GLU A 159 13.56 -7.77 -16.88
N PRO A 160 14.17 -6.59 -16.71
CA PRO A 160 13.43 -5.37 -16.52
C PRO A 160 12.56 -5.02 -17.73
N MET A 161 11.31 -4.68 -17.48
CA MET A 161 10.33 -4.25 -18.47
C MET A 161 10.09 -2.73 -18.39
N PRO A 162 9.67 -2.09 -19.50
CA PRO A 162 9.08 -0.75 -19.44
C PRO A 162 7.85 -0.72 -18.50
N HIS A 163 7.59 0.39 -17.83
CA HIS A 163 6.52 0.52 -16.84
C HIS A 163 5.14 0.10 -17.37
N LEU A 164 4.80 0.47 -18.60
CA LEU A 164 3.50 0.14 -19.18
C LEU A 164 3.34 -1.37 -19.46
N GLU A 165 4.38 -2.01 -19.95
CA GLU A 165 4.39 -3.47 -20.16
C GLU A 165 4.35 -4.22 -18.82
N GLN A 166 5.13 -3.75 -17.83
CA GLN A 166 5.11 -4.29 -16.47
C GLN A 166 3.72 -4.18 -15.84
N LEU A 167 3.01 -3.07 -16.09
CA LEU A 167 1.65 -2.86 -15.60
C LEU A 167 0.67 -3.85 -16.24
N VAL A 168 0.71 -4.01 -17.57
CA VAL A 168 -0.17 -4.95 -18.30
C VAL A 168 0.07 -6.37 -17.79
N ASP A 169 1.31 -6.84 -17.76
CA ASP A 169 1.71 -8.16 -17.26
C ASP A 169 1.28 -8.37 -15.79
N ARG A 170 1.34 -7.35 -14.95
CA ARG A 170 0.87 -7.41 -13.56
C ARG A 170 -0.66 -7.55 -13.50
N ILE A 171 -1.40 -6.79 -14.29
CA ILE A 171 -2.87 -6.82 -14.34
C ILE A 171 -3.33 -8.19 -14.83
N GLU A 172 -2.76 -8.72 -15.92
CA GLU A 172 -3.10 -10.05 -16.45
C GLU A 172 -2.88 -11.15 -15.40
N TRP A 173 -1.76 -11.09 -14.67
CA TRP A 173 -1.54 -12.02 -13.57
C TRP A 173 -2.59 -11.88 -12.46
N GLN A 174 -2.95 -10.65 -12.07
CA GLN A 174 -3.93 -10.41 -11.00
C GLN A 174 -5.33 -10.89 -11.39
N GLU A 175 -5.72 -10.74 -12.66
CA GLU A 175 -6.97 -11.26 -13.18
C GLU A 175 -7.01 -12.81 -13.21
N SER A 176 -5.85 -13.47 -13.25
CA SER A 176 -5.76 -14.93 -13.13
C SER A 176 -5.90 -15.46 -11.70
N LEU A 177 -5.85 -14.58 -10.69
CA LEU A 177 -5.98 -14.99 -9.29
C LEU A 177 -7.42 -15.43 -8.98
N PRO A 178 -7.62 -16.45 -8.14
CA PRO A 178 -8.96 -16.95 -7.80
C PRO A 178 -9.67 -16.02 -6.79
N LEU A 179 -9.83 -14.76 -7.16
CA LEU A 179 -10.59 -13.77 -6.41
C LEU A 179 -12.04 -13.79 -6.88
N GLN A 180 -12.99 -13.86 -5.92
CA GLN A 180 -14.41 -14.07 -6.22
C GLN A 180 -15.16 -12.78 -6.61
N LYS A 181 -14.45 -11.67 -6.84
CA LYS A 181 -15.02 -10.36 -7.15
C LYS A 181 -14.31 -9.73 -8.33
N THR A 182 -15.04 -8.89 -9.06
CA THR A 182 -14.47 -8.13 -10.17
C THR A 182 -13.45 -7.12 -9.66
N LEU A 183 -12.25 -7.14 -10.23
CA LEU A 183 -11.22 -6.15 -9.92
C LEU A 183 -11.41 -4.91 -10.79
N ILE A 184 -11.19 -3.74 -10.20
CA ILE A 184 -11.10 -2.46 -10.89
C ILE A 184 -9.68 -1.95 -10.72
N HIS A 185 -8.90 -1.97 -11.80
CA HIS A 185 -7.51 -1.51 -11.80
C HIS A 185 -7.44 0.00 -11.91
N ILE A 186 -6.97 0.66 -10.85
CA ILE A 186 -6.85 2.12 -10.79
C ILE A 186 -5.40 2.53 -11.06
N ILE A 187 -5.21 3.35 -12.09
CA ILE A 187 -3.91 3.64 -12.67
C ILE A 187 -3.71 5.15 -12.75
N ASP A 188 -2.52 5.67 -12.42
CA ASP A 188 -2.23 7.09 -12.59
C ASP A 188 -1.87 7.43 -14.05
N ARG A 189 -1.72 8.71 -14.31
CA ARG A 189 -1.44 9.33 -15.61
C ARG A 189 -0.16 8.82 -16.33
N GLU A 190 0.71 8.09 -15.65
CA GLU A 190 1.87 7.46 -16.29
C GLU A 190 1.44 6.42 -17.30
N ALA A 191 0.33 5.72 -17.04
CA ALA A 191 -0.26 4.72 -17.91
C ALA A 191 -1.33 5.28 -18.86
N ASP A 192 -1.40 6.59 -19.08
CA ASP A 192 -2.26 7.22 -20.10
C ASP A 192 -1.77 6.89 -21.50
N SER A 193 -1.92 5.64 -21.88
CA SER A 193 -1.55 5.10 -23.18
C SER A 193 -2.70 4.32 -23.78
N ALA A 194 -3.40 4.91 -24.75
CA ALA A 194 -4.52 4.26 -25.40
C ALA A 194 -4.18 2.88 -26.00
N PRO A 195 -3.01 2.64 -26.65
CA PRO A 195 -2.64 1.31 -27.09
C PRO A 195 -2.56 0.28 -25.97
N HIS A 196 -1.97 0.61 -24.81
CA HIS A 196 -1.88 -0.33 -23.67
C HIS A 196 -3.23 -0.55 -23.00
N LEU A 197 -4.05 0.49 -22.85
CA LEU A 197 -5.41 0.33 -22.29
C LEU A 197 -6.29 -0.56 -23.17
N ARG A 198 -6.09 -0.54 -24.49
CA ARG A 198 -6.79 -1.44 -25.42
C ARG A 198 -6.34 -2.91 -25.34
N GLN A 199 -5.13 -3.18 -24.85
CA GLN A 199 -4.66 -4.54 -24.62
C GLN A 199 -5.36 -5.20 -23.43
N LEU A 200 -5.85 -4.41 -22.46
CA LEU A 200 -6.56 -4.88 -21.27
C LEU A 200 -7.99 -5.34 -21.62
N THR A 201 -8.11 -6.34 -22.52
CA THR A 201 -9.37 -6.86 -22.97
C THR A 201 -10.05 -7.67 -21.85
N GLY A 202 -11.32 -7.39 -21.57
CA GLY A 202 -12.07 -8.05 -20.50
C GLY A 202 -11.76 -7.56 -19.08
N VAL A 203 -10.72 -6.76 -18.92
CA VAL A 203 -10.32 -6.17 -17.63
C VAL A 203 -11.05 -4.86 -17.38
N LYS A 204 -11.46 -4.60 -16.14
CA LYS A 204 -12.07 -3.33 -15.73
C LYS A 204 -10.97 -2.40 -15.19
N TRP A 205 -10.93 -1.18 -15.73
CA TRP A 205 -9.92 -0.20 -15.36
C TRP A 205 -10.48 1.22 -15.24
N LEU A 206 -9.76 2.03 -14.46
CA LEU A 206 -9.99 3.45 -14.23
C LEU A 206 -8.63 4.15 -14.26
N THR A 207 -8.41 5.05 -15.20
CA THR A 207 -7.13 5.75 -15.34
C THR A 207 -7.31 7.26 -15.37
N ARG A 208 -6.25 7.99 -14.94
CA ARG A 208 -6.18 9.43 -15.09
C ARG A 208 -5.49 9.78 -16.41
N GLY A 209 -6.20 10.53 -17.25
CA GLY A 209 -5.63 11.08 -18.49
C GLY A 209 -4.83 12.38 -18.26
N LYS A 210 -3.87 12.66 -19.14
CA LYS A 210 -3.18 13.94 -19.20
C LYS A 210 -4.09 14.99 -19.86
N LYS A 211 -3.94 16.26 -19.52
CA LYS A 211 -4.74 17.37 -20.07
C LYS A 211 -4.79 17.39 -21.60
N ASN A 212 -3.66 17.13 -22.21
CA ASN A 212 -3.46 17.15 -23.66
C ASN A 212 -3.77 15.81 -24.36
N THR A 213 -4.16 14.77 -23.61
CA THR A 213 -4.55 13.49 -24.20
C THR A 213 -5.74 13.71 -25.11
N SER A 214 -5.61 13.25 -26.36
CA SER A 214 -6.63 13.35 -27.39
C SER A 214 -7.53 12.13 -27.37
N VAL A 215 -8.83 12.35 -27.44
CA VAL A 215 -9.86 11.33 -27.64
C VAL A 215 -10.78 11.77 -28.78
N LYS A 216 -11.59 10.87 -29.31
CA LYS A 216 -12.60 11.22 -30.32
C LYS A 216 -13.96 11.38 -29.62
N TYR A 217 -14.57 12.56 -29.75
CA TYR A 217 -15.88 12.94 -29.23
C TYR A 217 -16.69 13.63 -30.32
N ASP A 218 -17.94 13.25 -30.54
CA ASP A 218 -18.79 13.76 -31.62
C ASP A 218 -18.09 13.76 -32.99
N ASN A 219 -17.38 12.68 -33.30
CA ASN A 219 -16.58 12.52 -34.53
C ASN A 219 -15.37 13.46 -34.69
N GLU A 220 -15.05 14.30 -33.69
CA GLU A 220 -13.92 15.19 -33.68
C GLU A 220 -12.85 14.75 -32.67
N PHE A 221 -11.57 15.02 -32.98
CA PHE A 221 -10.49 14.83 -32.01
C PHE A 221 -10.38 16.05 -31.10
N ILE A 222 -10.56 15.83 -29.80
CA ILE A 222 -10.53 16.85 -28.77
C ILE A 222 -9.61 16.43 -27.63
N SER A 223 -8.90 17.39 -26.99
CA SER A 223 -8.16 17.10 -25.75
C SER A 223 -9.10 16.98 -24.56
N LEU A 224 -8.69 16.17 -23.54
CA LEU A 224 -9.49 15.98 -22.32
C LEU A 224 -9.78 17.32 -21.60
N GLU A 225 -8.83 18.27 -21.61
CA GLU A 225 -9.04 19.60 -21.03
C GLU A 225 -10.15 20.39 -21.75
N LYS A 226 -10.14 20.38 -23.08
CA LYS A 226 -11.17 21.05 -23.88
C LYS A 226 -12.52 20.33 -23.75
N LEU A 227 -12.52 19.00 -23.67
CA LEU A 227 -13.74 18.23 -23.45
C LEU A 227 -14.34 18.54 -22.08
N ALA A 228 -13.51 18.60 -21.03
CA ALA A 228 -13.96 18.93 -19.68
C ALA A 228 -14.70 20.30 -19.61
N ALA A 229 -14.26 21.28 -20.43
CA ALA A 229 -14.92 22.57 -20.51
C ALA A 229 -16.30 22.51 -21.20
N LYS A 230 -16.59 21.46 -22.00
CA LYS A 230 -17.90 21.25 -22.66
C LYS A 230 -18.85 20.41 -21.80
N VAL A 231 -18.32 19.59 -20.90
CA VAL A 231 -19.11 18.68 -20.07
C VAL A 231 -19.68 19.43 -18.87
N LYS A 232 -21.00 19.39 -18.71
CA LYS A 232 -21.67 19.96 -17.54
C LYS A 232 -21.30 19.16 -16.29
N SER A 233 -20.71 19.82 -15.30
CA SER A 233 -20.40 19.23 -14.00
C SER A 233 -21.36 19.73 -12.93
N GLU A 234 -21.78 18.83 -12.03
CA GLU A 234 -22.67 19.12 -10.92
C GLU A 234 -22.05 18.68 -9.61
N VAL A 235 -22.40 19.34 -8.48
CA VAL A 235 -22.00 18.88 -7.14
C VAL A 235 -22.67 17.54 -6.88
N LYS A 236 -21.86 16.50 -6.65
CA LYS A 236 -22.35 15.15 -6.38
C LYS A 236 -21.98 14.64 -4.98
N GLY A 237 -21.04 15.30 -4.30
CA GLY A 237 -20.59 14.85 -2.99
C GLY A 237 -19.67 15.83 -2.27
N VAL A 238 -19.33 15.48 -1.04
CA VAL A 238 -18.37 16.19 -0.19
C VAL A 238 -17.32 15.20 0.26
N VAL A 239 -16.05 15.60 0.23
CA VAL A 239 -14.91 14.77 0.62
C VAL A 239 -13.97 15.55 1.54
N ASP A 240 -13.23 14.85 2.40
CA ASP A 240 -12.09 15.44 3.13
C ASP A 240 -10.89 15.53 2.17
N PHE A 241 -10.47 16.73 1.85
CA PHE A 241 -9.26 16.99 1.06
C PHE A 241 -8.21 17.69 1.92
N LYS A 242 -7.17 16.96 2.30
CA LYS A 242 -6.06 17.43 3.15
C LYS A 242 -6.54 17.98 4.51
N GLY A 243 -7.56 17.35 5.10
CA GLY A 243 -8.13 17.73 6.39
C GLY A 243 -9.07 18.91 6.34
N LYS A 244 -9.60 19.26 5.16
CA LYS A 244 -10.64 20.27 4.93
C LYS A 244 -11.75 19.70 4.09
N GLU A 245 -12.97 20.13 4.35
CA GLU A 245 -14.13 19.80 3.54
C GLU A 245 -13.98 20.40 2.14
N ALA A 246 -14.27 19.59 1.11
CA ALA A 246 -14.25 20.02 -0.27
C ALA A 246 -15.44 19.43 -1.04
N TYR A 247 -15.99 20.24 -1.93
CA TYR A 247 -17.12 19.85 -2.77
C TYR A 247 -16.64 19.18 -4.05
N LEU A 248 -17.17 18.02 -4.32
CA LEU A 248 -16.83 17.21 -5.50
C LEU A 248 -17.84 17.47 -6.61
N PHE A 249 -17.38 18.16 -7.67
CA PHE A 249 -18.13 18.37 -8.91
C PHE A 249 -17.77 17.26 -9.89
N VAL A 250 -18.78 16.62 -10.48
CA VAL A 250 -18.60 15.51 -11.42
C VAL A 250 -19.43 15.74 -12.67
N GLY A 251 -18.81 15.54 -13.82
CA GLY A 251 -19.48 15.49 -15.11
C GLY A 251 -18.94 14.33 -15.94
N GLU A 252 -19.74 13.80 -16.88
CA GLU A 252 -19.32 12.67 -17.72
C GLU A 252 -19.75 12.81 -19.17
N ALA A 253 -19.03 12.13 -20.05
CA ALA A 253 -19.33 11.96 -21.45
C ALA A 253 -18.79 10.60 -21.95
N GLU A 254 -19.37 10.07 -23.01
CA GLU A 254 -18.77 8.94 -23.72
C GLU A 254 -17.77 9.42 -24.77
N VAL A 255 -16.64 8.73 -24.88
CA VAL A 255 -15.58 9.05 -25.85
C VAL A 255 -15.04 7.78 -26.48
N VAL A 256 -14.56 7.88 -27.70
CA VAL A 256 -13.83 6.78 -28.34
C VAL A 256 -12.35 6.89 -27.99
N LEU A 257 -11.77 5.81 -27.45
CA LEU A 257 -10.35 5.73 -27.05
C LEU A 257 -9.44 5.61 -28.27
N GLN A 258 -9.37 6.71 -29.01
CA GLN A 258 -8.58 6.86 -30.22
C GLN A 258 -7.83 8.19 -30.19
N ARG A 259 -6.52 8.16 -30.45
CA ARG A 259 -5.71 9.38 -30.55
C ARG A 259 -5.72 9.96 -31.94
N LYS A 260 -5.45 11.25 -32.07
CA LYS A 260 -5.35 11.95 -33.36
C LYS A 260 -4.31 11.31 -34.30
N SER A 261 -3.24 10.76 -33.76
CA SER A 261 -2.20 10.02 -34.52
C SER A 261 -2.69 8.66 -35.05
N GLU A 262 -3.84 8.15 -34.59
CA GLU A 262 -4.41 6.83 -34.90
C GLU A 262 -5.67 6.95 -35.77
N ARG A 263 -5.74 7.94 -36.67
CA ARG A 263 -6.95 8.24 -37.48
C ARG A 263 -7.47 7.05 -38.30
N GLY A 264 -6.59 6.14 -38.69
CA GLY A 264 -6.96 4.92 -39.46
C GLY A 264 -7.39 3.74 -38.59
N LEU A 265 -7.41 3.87 -37.25
CA LEU A 265 -7.79 2.77 -36.36
C LEU A 265 -9.30 2.51 -36.48
N VAL A 266 -9.63 1.26 -36.84
CA VAL A 266 -11.01 0.76 -36.90
C VAL A 266 -11.34 0.08 -35.57
N ASN A 267 -12.58 0.24 -35.08
CA ASN A 267 -13.08 -0.41 -33.87
C ASN A 267 -12.37 -0.01 -32.56
N ALA A 268 -11.96 1.25 -32.41
CA ALA A 268 -11.51 1.75 -31.13
C ALA A 268 -12.67 1.72 -30.11
N PRO A 269 -12.43 1.23 -28.86
CA PRO A 269 -13.49 1.09 -27.88
C PRO A 269 -14.05 2.43 -27.43
N THR A 270 -15.36 2.46 -27.19
CA THR A 270 -16.01 3.56 -26.48
C THR A 270 -15.78 3.36 -24.98
N VAL A 271 -15.38 4.44 -24.31
CA VAL A 271 -15.13 4.48 -22.88
C VAL A 271 -15.75 5.72 -22.25
N ARG A 272 -15.91 5.70 -20.95
CA ARG A 272 -16.42 6.85 -20.20
C ARG A 272 -15.28 7.83 -19.94
N PHE A 273 -15.53 9.09 -20.17
CA PHE A 273 -14.75 10.21 -19.68
C PHE A 273 -15.48 10.84 -18.49
N VAL A 274 -14.81 10.95 -17.35
CA VAL A 274 -15.33 11.60 -16.16
C VAL A 274 -14.41 12.76 -15.79
N VAL A 275 -14.95 13.96 -15.74
CA VAL A 275 -14.26 15.12 -15.15
C VAL A 275 -14.66 15.24 -13.69
N SER A 276 -13.67 15.24 -12.81
CA SER A 276 -13.83 15.36 -11.37
C SER A 276 -13.07 16.59 -10.88
N THR A 277 -13.78 17.54 -10.29
CA THR A 277 -13.20 18.80 -9.80
C THR A 277 -13.52 18.98 -8.32
N LEU A 278 -12.50 19.20 -7.51
CA LEU A 278 -12.66 19.56 -6.10
C LEU A 278 -12.61 21.07 -5.94
N CYS A 279 -13.59 21.63 -5.25
CA CYS A 279 -13.63 23.05 -4.90
C CYS A 279 -13.77 23.22 -3.39
N ASN A 280 -13.23 24.30 -2.86
CA ASN A 280 -13.47 24.69 -1.48
C ASN A 280 -14.87 25.35 -1.33
N GLU A 281 -15.24 25.72 -0.10
CA GLU A 281 -16.49 26.42 0.22
C GLU A 281 -16.69 27.75 -0.56
N LYS A 282 -15.58 28.36 -1.00
CA LYS A 282 -15.61 29.60 -1.80
C LYS A 282 -15.75 29.35 -3.30
N GLY A 283 -15.84 28.09 -3.74
CA GLY A 283 -15.89 27.71 -5.14
C GLY A 283 -14.51 27.72 -5.84
N GLU A 284 -13.40 27.92 -5.11
CA GLU A 284 -12.06 27.89 -5.69
C GLU A 284 -11.63 26.44 -5.97
N GLN A 285 -11.13 26.19 -7.17
CA GLN A 285 -10.68 24.85 -7.58
C GLN A 285 -9.41 24.44 -6.84
N LEU A 286 -9.50 23.35 -6.09
CA LEU A 286 -8.38 22.75 -5.35
C LEU A 286 -7.65 21.70 -6.18
N ALA A 287 -8.39 20.90 -6.94
CA ALA A 287 -7.84 19.86 -7.81
C ALA A 287 -8.82 19.53 -8.94
N GLN A 288 -8.30 18.97 -10.05
CA GLN A 288 -9.11 18.48 -11.16
C GLN A 288 -8.45 17.24 -11.76
N TRP A 289 -9.27 16.23 -12.04
CA TRP A 289 -8.85 15.00 -12.69
C TRP A 289 -9.71 14.72 -13.92
N PHE A 290 -9.05 14.27 -14.96
CA PHE A 290 -9.66 13.75 -16.18
C PHE A 290 -9.53 12.23 -16.15
N LEU A 291 -10.64 11.55 -15.96
CA LEU A 291 -10.67 10.10 -15.78
C LEU A 291 -11.20 9.44 -17.05
N LEU A 292 -10.60 8.32 -17.42
CA LEU A 292 -11.10 7.43 -18.46
C LEU A 292 -11.34 6.07 -17.83
N SER A 293 -12.46 5.42 -18.18
CA SER A 293 -12.83 4.11 -17.65
C SER A 293 -13.68 3.32 -18.62
N ASN A 294 -13.51 2.00 -18.60
CA ASN A 294 -14.38 1.05 -19.29
C ASN A 294 -15.43 0.42 -18.35
N VAL A 295 -15.56 0.91 -17.12
CA VAL A 295 -16.57 0.46 -16.15
C VAL A 295 -17.89 1.16 -16.47
N ALA A 296 -18.92 0.40 -16.83
CA ALA A 296 -20.21 0.96 -17.27
C ALA A 296 -21.29 0.94 -16.17
N ASP A 297 -21.18 0.05 -15.21
CA ASP A 297 -22.22 -0.36 -14.26
C ASP A 297 -22.20 0.37 -12.90
N VAL A 298 -21.46 1.48 -12.82
CA VAL A 298 -21.45 2.38 -11.66
C VAL A 298 -21.60 3.84 -12.13
N ASP A 299 -22.03 4.73 -11.24
CA ASP A 299 -22.16 6.15 -11.57
C ASP A 299 -20.81 6.89 -11.62
N ALA A 300 -20.83 8.09 -12.17
CA ALA A 300 -19.61 8.90 -12.32
C ALA A 300 -19.04 9.36 -10.97
N LEU A 301 -19.89 9.56 -9.95
CA LEU A 301 -19.45 9.89 -8.60
C LEU A 301 -18.65 8.73 -7.99
N THR A 302 -19.10 7.52 -8.16
CA THR A 302 -18.41 6.30 -7.73
C THR A 302 -17.03 6.20 -8.39
N LEU A 303 -16.91 6.40 -9.70
CA LEU A 303 -15.62 6.42 -10.40
C LEU A 303 -14.68 7.52 -9.87
N ALA A 304 -15.21 8.73 -9.67
CA ALA A 304 -14.42 9.83 -9.12
C ALA A 304 -13.93 9.54 -7.69
N THR A 305 -14.79 8.94 -6.87
CA THR A 305 -14.47 8.52 -5.49
C THR A 305 -13.42 7.40 -5.47
N TRP A 306 -13.57 6.39 -6.31
CA TRP A 306 -12.60 5.30 -6.44
C TRP A 306 -11.23 5.81 -6.85
N TYR A 307 -11.18 6.76 -7.81
CA TYR A 307 -9.91 7.36 -8.20
C TYR A 307 -9.28 8.18 -7.05
N TYR A 308 -10.09 8.90 -6.28
CA TYR A 308 -9.63 9.61 -5.08
C TYR A 308 -8.98 8.65 -4.08
N TRP A 309 -9.55 7.47 -3.87
CA TRP A 309 -9.01 6.45 -2.95
C TRP A 309 -7.69 5.84 -3.41
N ARG A 310 -7.28 5.99 -4.66
CA ARG A 310 -5.94 5.59 -5.13
C ARG A 310 -4.81 6.13 -4.24
N TRP A 311 -5.01 7.28 -3.62
CA TRP A 311 -4.03 7.87 -2.71
C TRP A 311 -3.71 7.00 -1.49
N SER A 312 -4.48 5.98 -1.22
CA SER A 312 -4.20 5.00 -0.16
C SER A 312 -2.86 4.27 -0.40
N ILE A 313 -2.47 4.03 -1.65
CA ILE A 313 -1.16 3.43 -1.97
C ILE A 313 0.01 4.38 -1.62
N GLU A 314 -0.14 5.69 -1.89
CA GLU A 314 0.87 6.68 -1.51
C GLU A 314 0.98 6.83 0.02
N SER A 315 -0.14 6.69 0.73
CA SER A 315 -0.17 6.67 2.19
C SER A 315 0.54 5.44 2.74
N TRP A 316 0.40 4.29 2.11
CA TRP A 316 1.16 3.09 2.44
C TRP A 316 2.66 3.27 2.17
N PHE A 317 3.06 3.83 1.02
CA PHE A 317 4.48 4.15 0.77
C PHE A 317 5.07 5.08 1.83
N LYS A 318 4.31 6.05 2.34
CA LYS A 318 4.74 6.89 3.47
C LYS A 318 4.94 6.09 4.76
N VAL A 319 4.14 5.05 5.01
CA VAL A 319 4.34 4.13 6.15
C VAL A 319 5.61 3.31 5.94
N LEU A 320 5.86 2.80 4.73
CA LEU A 320 7.08 2.04 4.43
C LEU A 320 8.34 2.89 4.60
N LYS A 321 8.36 4.12 4.08
CA LYS A 321 9.53 5.01 4.06
C LYS A 321 9.73 5.79 5.36
N GLY A 322 8.65 6.29 5.93
CA GLY A 322 8.70 7.29 7.00
C GLY A 322 8.50 6.70 8.39
N HIS A 323 7.38 7.01 8.99
CA HIS A 323 7.09 6.78 10.40
C HIS A 323 6.77 5.32 10.80
N GLY A 324 6.77 4.40 9.84
CA GLY A 324 6.54 2.98 10.07
C GLY A 324 7.84 2.18 10.01
N PHE A 325 8.20 1.72 8.82
CA PHE A 325 9.26 0.72 8.64
C PHE A 325 10.61 1.31 8.23
N GLN A 326 10.69 2.56 7.78
CA GLN A 326 11.92 3.24 7.35
C GLN A 326 12.76 2.40 6.39
N ILE A 327 12.13 1.92 5.31
CA ILE A 327 12.75 1.01 4.34
C ILE A 327 14.09 1.55 3.81
N GLU A 328 14.22 2.87 3.62
CA GLU A 328 15.43 3.52 3.10
C GLU A 328 16.61 3.53 4.11
N HIS A 329 16.37 3.09 5.36
CA HIS A 329 17.39 2.91 6.39
C HIS A 329 17.74 1.45 6.67
N TRP A 330 17.15 0.50 5.94
CA TRP A 330 17.43 -0.92 6.14
C TRP A 330 18.87 -1.26 5.77
N GLN A 331 19.50 -2.09 6.62
CA GLN A 331 20.90 -2.47 6.49
C GLN A 331 21.14 -3.72 5.63
N GLN A 332 20.08 -4.39 5.14
CA GLN A 332 20.22 -5.49 4.19
C GLN A 332 20.97 -5.01 2.94
N GLU A 333 22.00 -5.75 2.51
CA GLU A 333 22.95 -5.30 1.50
C GLU A 333 22.53 -5.61 0.06
N THR A 334 21.56 -6.51 -0.13
CA THR A 334 21.15 -6.96 -1.46
C THR A 334 19.64 -6.85 -1.67
N ALA A 335 19.22 -6.67 -2.92
CA ALA A 335 17.81 -6.62 -3.31
C ALA A 335 17.01 -7.87 -2.88
N PRO A 336 17.50 -9.11 -3.01
CA PRO A 336 16.81 -10.30 -2.49
C PRO A 336 16.44 -10.21 -1.02
N ARG A 337 17.39 -9.79 -0.18
CA ARG A 337 17.18 -9.64 1.28
C ARG A 337 16.19 -8.52 1.59
N ILE A 338 16.32 -7.38 0.91
CA ILE A 338 15.39 -6.23 1.02
C ILE A 338 14.00 -6.66 0.59
N PHE A 339 13.87 -7.40 -0.48
CA PHE A 339 12.59 -7.83 -1.02
C PHE A 339 11.88 -8.83 -0.10
N ARG A 340 12.59 -9.83 0.44
CA ARG A 340 12.03 -10.72 1.47
C ARG A 340 11.53 -9.93 2.69
N ARG A 341 12.33 -8.97 3.17
CA ARG A 341 11.92 -8.11 4.29
C ARG A 341 10.70 -7.24 3.95
N LEU A 342 10.63 -6.72 2.72
CA LEU A 342 9.48 -5.93 2.25
C LEU A 342 8.19 -6.75 2.28
N ILE A 343 8.20 -7.99 1.80
CA ILE A 343 7.03 -8.88 1.82
C ILE A 343 6.59 -9.13 3.27
N VAL A 344 7.53 -9.42 4.17
CA VAL A 344 7.22 -9.66 5.59
C VAL A 344 6.65 -8.39 6.27
N SER A 345 7.25 -7.22 6.02
CA SER A 345 6.76 -5.95 6.59
C SER A 345 5.39 -5.54 6.02
N SER A 346 5.10 -5.92 4.78
CA SER A 346 3.78 -5.73 4.18
C SER A 346 2.70 -6.53 4.91
N MET A 347 3.01 -7.73 5.42
CA MET A 347 2.07 -8.49 6.27
C MET A 347 1.83 -7.80 7.62
N ALA A 348 2.82 -7.13 8.20
CA ALA A 348 2.60 -6.31 9.40
C ALA A 348 1.65 -5.12 9.13
N CYS A 349 1.73 -4.49 7.93
CA CYS A 349 0.73 -3.51 7.51
C CYS A 349 -0.68 -4.10 7.45
N VAL A 350 -0.85 -5.28 6.86
CA VAL A 350 -2.15 -5.95 6.75
C VAL A 350 -2.77 -6.17 8.13
N LEU A 351 -2.01 -6.62 9.12
CA LEU A 351 -2.50 -6.80 10.48
C LEU A 351 -2.96 -5.47 11.12
N THR A 352 -2.23 -4.38 10.83
CA THR A 352 -2.61 -3.05 11.31
C THR A 352 -3.90 -2.56 10.62
N TRP A 353 -4.07 -2.81 9.32
CA TRP A 353 -5.29 -2.47 8.59
C TRP A 353 -6.48 -3.31 9.03
N LYS A 354 -6.29 -4.61 9.32
CA LYS A 354 -7.34 -5.44 9.90
C LYS A 354 -7.86 -4.87 11.21
N LEU A 355 -6.96 -4.48 12.12
CA LEU A 355 -7.35 -3.83 13.36
C LEU A 355 -8.05 -2.48 13.12
N TYR A 356 -7.58 -1.71 12.15
CA TYR A 356 -8.20 -0.43 11.80
C TYR A 356 -9.64 -0.62 11.30
N ASN A 357 -9.86 -1.63 10.43
CA ASN A 357 -11.15 -1.92 9.81
C ASN A 357 -12.10 -2.75 10.71
N ASP A 358 -11.62 -3.29 11.81
CA ASP A 358 -12.43 -4.07 12.75
C ASP A 358 -13.36 -3.13 13.54
N ASN A 359 -14.66 -3.30 13.38
CA ASN A 359 -15.71 -2.52 14.06
C ASN A 359 -16.32 -3.29 15.25
N SER A 360 -15.67 -4.35 15.73
CA SER A 360 -16.10 -5.04 16.95
C SER A 360 -16.07 -4.09 18.16
N PRO A 361 -16.94 -4.29 19.17
CA PRO A 361 -16.94 -3.44 20.37
C PRO A 361 -15.60 -3.41 21.09
N GLU A 362 -14.83 -4.50 21.04
CA GLU A 362 -13.49 -4.62 21.60
C GLU A 362 -12.48 -3.77 20.82
N ALA A 363 -12.48 -3.86 19.49
CA ALA A 363 -11.61 -3.06 18.64
C ALA A 363 -11.91 -1.56 18.76
N GLU A 364 -13.18 -1.18 18.83
CA GLU A 364 -13.59 0.22 19.00
C GLU A 364 -13.14 0.82 20.35
N LYS A 365 -12.99 0.02 21.39
CA LYS A 365 -12.38 0.42 22.68
C LYS A 365 -10.85 0.45 22.59
N LEU A 366 -10.25 -0.50 21.89
CA LEU A 366 -8.80 -0.65 21.78
C LEU A 366 -8.18 0.48 20.95
N LYS A 367 -8.78 0.86 19.82
CA LYS A 367 -8.23 1.87 18.91
C LYS A 367 -7.91 3.22 19.59
N PRO A 368 -8.85 3.88 20.34
CA PRO A 368 -8.55 5.12 21.05
C PRO A 368 -7.46 4.96 22.12
N PHE A 369 -7.40 3.81 22.79
CA PHE A 369 -6.35 3.49 23.74
C PHE A 369 -4.97 3.44 23.07
N LEU A 370 -4.84 2.74 21.94
CA LEU A 370 -3.60 2.71 21.17
C LEU A 370 -3.20 4.10 20.67
N ILE A 371 -4.16 4.93 20.24
CA ILE A 371 -3.87 6.31 19.83
C ILE A 371 -3.28 7.11 20.99
N LYS A 372 -3.81 6.99 22.21
CA LYS A 372 -3.22 7.62 23.40
C LYS A 372 -1.79 7.15 23.64
N LEU A 373 -1.54 5.84 23.55
CA LEU A 373 -0.20 5.25 23.71
C LEU A 373 0.78 5.75 22.64
N SER A 374 0.30 6.10 21.44
CA SER A 374 1.16 6.60 20.37
C SER A 374 1.82 7.95 20.67
N GLY A 375 1.36 8.68 21.68
CA GLY A 375 1.80 10.04 22.00
C GLY A 375 1.49 11.07 20.90
N ARG A 376 0.74 10.69 19.87
CA ARG A 376 0.38 11.62 18.79
C ARG A 376 -0.84 12.44 19.18
N LEU A 377 -0.71 13.75 19.03
CA LEU A 377 -1.82 14.66 19.24
C LEU A 377 -2.83 14.49 18.11
N THR A 378 -3.98 13.91 18.43
CA THR A 378 -5.14 13.89 17.54
C THR A 378 -6.09 15.01 17.94
N LYS A 379 -6.44 15.89 16.99
CA LYS A 379 -7.55 16.82 17.21
C LYS A 379 -8.84 16.00 17.39
N ARG A 380 -9.73 16.41 18.30
CA ARG A 380 -10.98 15.69 18.65
C ARG A 380 -11.86 15.31 17.44
N SER A 381 -11.73 16.02 16.32
CA SER A 381 -12.48 15.81 15.08
C SER A 381 -11.71 15.05 13.99
N LYS A 382 -10.46 14.61 14.21
CA LYS A 382 -9.70 13.91 13.17
C LYS A 382 -9.84 12.41 13.30
N PRO A 383 -10.04 11.70 12.16
CA PRO A 383 -10.12 10.25 12.17
C PRO A 383 -8.80 9.62 12.64
N ILE A 384 -8.90 8.44 13.20
CA ILE A 384 -7.76 7.57 13.53
C ILE A 384 -6.94 7.35 12.26
N THR A 385 -5.61 7.46 12.36
CA THR A 385 -4.72 7.23 11.22
C THR A 385 -3.91 5.95 11.41
N HIS A 386 -3.65 5.21 10.33
CA HIS A 386 -2.84 4.00 10.36
C HIS A 386 -1.46 4.20 11.02
N PRO A 387 -0.69 5.27 10.72
CA PRO A 387 0.59 5.51 11.39
C PRO A 387 0.47 5.75 12.90
N ALA A 388 -0.63 6.35 13.38
CA ALA A 388 -0.85 6.55 14.80
C ALA A 388 -1.24 5.23 15.48
N LEU A 389 -2.08 4.43 14.83
CA LEU A 389 -2.46 3.11 15.32
C LEU A 389 -1.26 2.17 15.40
N LEU A 390 -0.41 2.13 14.35
CA LEU A 390 0.82 1.34 14.33
C LEU A 390 1.78 1.76 15.45
N ALA A 391 1.97 3.07 15.67
CA ALA A 391 2.82 3.57 16.75
C ALA A 391 2.29 3.19 18.13
N GLY A 392 0.98 3.28 18.35
CA GLY A 392 0.35 2.88 19.60
C GLY A 392 0.39 1.37 19.84
N LEU A 393 0.17 0.59 18.78
CA LEU A 393 0.30 -0.87 18.82
C LEU A 393 1.72 -1.29 19.22
N TRP A 394 2.73 -0.62 18.66
CA TRP A 394 4.11 -0.86 19.05
C TRP A 394 4.35 -0.63 20.54
N VAL A 395 3.88 0.51 21.11
CA VAL A 395 4.01 0.80 22.55
C VAL A 395 3.27 -0.25 23.37
N PHE A 396 2.05 -0.61 22.96
CA PHE A 396 1.25 -1.62 23.66
C PHE A 396 1.94 -2.98 23.70
N LEU A 397 2.52 -3.43 22.59
CA LEU A 397 3.24 -4.71 22.54
C LEU A 397 4.49 -4.69 23.45
N GLN A 398 5.20 -3.55 23.55
CA GLN A 398 6.32 -3.40 24.48
C GLN A 398 5.85 -3.45 25.94
N LEU A 399 4.74 -2.78 26.28
CA LEU A 399 4.17 -2.87 27.63
C LEU A 399 3.73 -4.29 27.97
N THR A 400 3.09 -4.98 27.03
CA THR A 400 2.69 -6.39 27.22
C THR A 400 3.89 -7.28 27.45
N GLU A 401 5.02 -7.03 26.75
CA GLU A 401 6.24 -7.78 26.93
C GLU A 401 6.84 -7.53 28.33
N VAL A 402 6.83 -6.31 28.84
CA VAL A 402 7.24 -6.00 30.22
C VAL A 402 6.38 -6.74 31.22
N LEU A 403 5.05 -6.63 31.12
CA LEU A 403 4.11 -7.27 32.05
C LEU A 403 4.20 -8.80 32.05
N ASN A 404 4.59 -9.41 30.93
CA ASN A 404 4.74 -10.87 30.82
C ASN A 404 6.07 -11.40 31.35
N ASN A 405 7.08 -10.54 31.52
CA ASN A 405 8.46 -10.98 31.84
C ASN A 405 8.98 -10.48 33.19
N TYR A 406 8.27 -9.53 33.82
CA TYR A 406 8.63 -8.99 35.13
C TYR A 406 7.45 -9.13 36.11
N SER A 407 7.73 -9.43 37.36
CA SER A 407 6.71 -9.46 38.42
C SER A 407 6.26 -8.05 38.79
N ASN A 408 5.09 -7.95 39.42
CA ASN A 408 4.61 -6.65 39.92
C ASN A 408 5.58 -6.05 40.96
N GLU A 409 6.20 -6.90 41.79
CA GLU A 409 7.19 -6.47 42.80
C GLU A 409 8.44 -5.86 42.11
N GLU A 410 8.94 -6.48 41.04
CA GLU A 410 10.07 -5.95 40.28
C GLU A 410 9.72 -4.60 39.63
N ILE A 411 8.51 -4.50 39.03
CA ILE A 411 8.05 -3.25 38.42
C ILE A 411 7.93 -2.13 39.47
N GLU A 412 7.37 -2.40 40.65
CA GLU A 412 7.25 -1.43 41.72
C GLU A 412 8.63 -1.03 42.30
N MET A 413 9.57 -1.98 42.41
CA MET A 413 10.94 -1.69 42.76
C MET A 413 11.59 -0.74 41.75
N TYR A 414 11.45 -0.99 40.44
CA TYR A 414 12.00 -0.12 39.40
C TYR A 414 11.37 1.28 39.41
N LYS A 415 10.05 1.39 39.64
CA LYS A 415 9.38 2.67 39.82
C LYS A 415 9.94 3.44 41.03
N SER A 416 10.14 2.78 42.15
CA SER A 416 10.71 3.39 43.36
C SER A 416 12.12 3.95 43.08
N VAL A 417 12.97 3.17 42.41
CA VAL A 417 14.32 3.60 42.02
C VAL A 417 14.22 4.83 41.08
N MET A 418 13.39 4.77 40.07
CA MET A 418 13.22 5.89 39.14
C MET A 418 12.70 7.15 39.83
N SER A 419 11.74 7.02 40.77
CA SER A 419 11.21 8.14 41.56
C SER A 419 12.30 8.81 42.40
N SER A 420 13.27 8.04 42.94
CA SER A 420 14.40 8.61 43.70
C SER A 420 15.33 9.46 42.85
N TYR A 421 15.46 9.17 41.55
CA TYR A 421 16.28 9.98 40.61
C TYR A 421 15.53 11.21 40.08
N PHE A 422 14.25 11.11 39.83
CA PHE A 422 13.49 12.18 39.18
C PHE A 422 12.67 13.04 40.14
N GLY A 423 12.64 12.71 41.42
CA GLY A 423 11.94 13.52 42.45
C GLY A 423 10.41 13.57 42.27
N GLN A 424 9.84 12.65 41.52
CA GLN A 424 8.41 12.54 41.25
C GLN A 424 7.98 11.08 41.37
N SER A 425 6.75 10.84 41.81
CA SER A 425 6.14 9.49 41.70
C SER A 425 5.94 9.15 40.22
N VAL A 426 6.67 8.17 39.75
CA VAL A 426 6.55 7.63 38.39
C VAL A 426 5.41 6.62 38.29
#